data_ca08b74fb61922b8d4048185885f3c9f
#
_entry.id   ca08b74fb61922b8d4048185885f3c9f
#
_cell.length_a   1.000
_cell.length_b   1.000
_cell.length_c   1.000
_cell.angle_alpha   90.00
_cell.angle_beta   90.00
_cell.angle_gamma   90.00
#
_symmetry.space_group_name_H-M   'P 1'
#
loop_
_entity.id
_entity.type
_entity.pdbx_description
1 polymer ?
#
loop_
_entity_poly.entity_id
_entity_poly.type
_entity_poly.pdbx_seq_one_letter_code
_entity_poly.pdbx_strand_id
1 'polypeptide(L)'
;LAIITMDKHVPLNDLKIALGTKYNIETILEDEIKEEEKSWFNTYKPILLIFFYITIVTSIMAFQSIKINEMETNQIVMKWMNHFMGGFFLAFSFFKFLDLKGFAESYKMYDIVAKRIPFWAYLYPFVELGLGLSFLSNIFPLLTNSITFIVMTISIIGVLQAVLNKKKIQCACLGAVF
;
A
#
# COMPACT_ATOMS: atom_id res chain seq x y z
N LEU A 1 20.50 13.82 7.04
CA LEU A 1 20.14 15.24 6.95
C LEU A 1 19.56 15.66 8.30
N ALA A 2 20.05 16.74 8.89
CA ALA A 2 19.48 17.31 10.12
C ALA A 2 18.95 18.71 9.79
N ILE A 3 17.72 19.00 10.20
CA ILE A 3 17.10 20.32 10.05
C ILE A 3 17.16 21.01 11.41
N ILE A 4 17.72 22.21 11.45
CA ILE A 4 17.83 23.02 12.68
C ILE A 4 16.82 24.16 12.57
N THR A 5 15.89 24.22 13.49
CA THR A 5 14.93 25.32 13.63
C THR A 5 15.45 26.28 14.69
N MET A 6 15.44 27.58 14.43
CA MET A 6 16.01 28.61 15.33
C MET A 6 14.93 29.61 15.73
N ASP A 7 14.87 29.93 17.02
CA ASP A 7 13.97 30.97 17.54
C ASP A 7 14.50 32.41 17.32
N LYS A 8 15.82 32.55 17.09
CA LYS A 8 16.47 33.80 16.73
C LYS A 8 17.35 33.59 15.51
N HIS A 9 17.30 34.53 14.57
CA HIS A 9 18.14 34.47 13.39
C HIS A 9 19.64 34.55 13.78
N VAL A 10 20.38 33.47 13.47
CA VAL A 10 21.83 33.40 13.62
C VAL A 10 22.46 33.45 12.22
N PRO A 11 23.44 34.34 11.97
CA PRO A 11 24.09 34.40 10.67
C PRO A 11 24.72 33.06 10.28
N LEU A 12 24.62 32.71 9.00
CA LEU A 12 25.13 31.45 8.47
C LEU A 12 26.64 31.24 8.74
N ASN A 13 27.41 32.35 8.75
CA ASN A 13 28.83 32.34 9.02
C ASN A 13 29.16 31.85 10.45
N ASP A 14 28.37 32.27 11.42
CA ASP A 14 28.59 31.88 12.83
C ASP A 14 28.30 30.40 13.04
N LEU A 15 27.25 29.88 12.33
CA LEU A 15 26.93 28.44 12.31
C LEU A 15 28.04 27.63 11.63
N LYS A 16 28.59 28.11 10.51
CA LYS A 16 29.71 27.44 9.82
C LYS A 16 30.96 27.38 10.68
N ILE A 17 31.25 28.46 11.42
CA ILE A 17 32.41 28.53 12.35
C ILE A 17 32.21 27.54 13.49
N ALA A 18 31.01 27.47 14.07
CA ALA A 18 30.70 26.60 15.20
C ALA A 18 30.74 25.09 14.84
N LEU A 19 30.36 24.71 13.62
CA LEU A 19 30.29 23.33 13.18
C LEU A 19 31.58 22.83 12.51
N GLY A 20 32.49 23.74 12.17
CA GLY A 20 33.75 23.40 11.52
C GLY A 20 33.59 22.82 10.12
N THR A 21 34.67 22.27 9.56
CA THR A 21 34.73 21.76 8.18
C THR A 21 34.05 20.40 7.98
N LYS A 22 33.57 19.76 9.05
CA LYS A 22 33.00 18.42 9.02
C LYS A 22 31.58 18.37 8.48
N TYR A 23 30.85 19.50 8.52
CA TYR A 23 29.47 19.57 8.09
C TYR A 23 29.28 20.70 7.09
N ASN A 24 28.53 20.43 6.02
CA ASN A 24 28.10 21.47 5.07
C ASN A 24 26.73 21.98 5.48
N ILE A 25 26.62 23.33 5.61
CA ILE A 25 25.36 23.99 5.95
C ILE A 25 24.90 24.77 4.74
N GLU A 26 23.66 24.47 4.32
CA GLU A 26 22.94 25.19 3.29
C GLU A 26 21.68 25.80 3.88
N THR A 27 21.39 27.04 3.50
CA THR A 27 20.11 27.65 3.86
C THR A 27 19.02 27.04 2.99
N ILE A 28 18.03 26.41 3.62
CA ILE A 28 16.80 26.03 2.94
C ILE A 28 15.93 27.30 2.93
N LEU A 29 15.74 27.90 1.77
CA LEU A 29 14.80 29.02 1.61
C LEU A 29 13.39 28.49 1.94
N GLU A 30 12.59 29.31 2.64
CA GLU A 30 11.21 28.94 3.00
C GLU A 30 10.33 28.54 1.78
N ASP A 31 10.70 28.98 0.58
CA ASP A 31 10.07 28.60 -0.66
C ASP A 31 10.38 27.15 -1.11
N GLU A 32 11.47 26.54 -0.63
CA GLU A 32 11.79 25.12 -0.83
C GLU A 32 11.14 24.22 0.23
N ILE A 33 10.70 24.80 1.36
CA ILE A 33 9.93 24.09 2.40
C ILE A 33 8.43 24.08 2.09
N LYS A 34 7.96 24.77 1.05
CA LYS A 34 6.70 24.37 0.45
C LYS A 34 6.94 22.96 -0.09
N GLU A 35 6.80 21.95 0.81
CA GLU A 35 6.30 20.66 0.39
C GLU A 35 5.24 21.00 -0.65
N GLU A 36 5.54 20.77 -1.93
CA GLU A 36 4.50 20.74 -2.93
C GLU A 36 3.37 19.98 -2.24
N GLU A 37 2.25 20.64 -1.99
CA GLU A 37 1.04 19.94 -1.63
C GLU A 37 0.80 19.00 -2.80
N LYS A 38 1.43 17.80 -2.70
CA LYS A 38 1.31 16.77 -3.72
C LYS A 38 -0.18 16.56 -3.80
N SER A 39 -0.77 17.08 -4.84
CA SER A 39 -2.21 16.95 -5.08
C SER A 39 -2.58 15.53 -4.71
N TRP A 40 -3.62 15.34 -3.89
CA TRP A 40 -4.12 14.03 -3.48
C TRP A 40 -4.09 13.03 -4.65
N PHE A 41 -4.43 13.49 -5.83
CA PHE A 41 -4.40 12.70 -7.07
C PHE A 41 -2.99 12.21 -7.45
N ASN A 42 -1.96 13.02 -7.29
CA ASN A 42 -0.58 12.63 -7.60
C ASN A 42 -0.05 11.58 -6.61
N THR A 43 -0.45 11.66 -5.36
CA THR A 43 -0.06 10.69 -4.32
C THR A 43 -0.69 9.32 -4.57
N TYR A 44 -1.98 9.28 -4.98
CA TYR A 44 -2.70 8.01 -5.17
C TYR A 44 -2.72 7.52 -6.62
N LYS A 45 -2.13 8.26 -7.56
CA LYS A 45 -2.08 7.92 -8.99
C LYS A 45 -1.62 6.49 -9.27
N PRO A 46 -0.53 5.94 -8.64
CA PRO A 46 -0.11 4.57 -8.92
C PRO A 46 -1.16 3.54 -8.52
N ILE A 47 -1.79 3.73 -7.36
CA ILE A 47 -2.85 2.82 -6.87
C ILE A 47 -4.07 2.87 -7.78
N LEU A 48 -4.49 4.07 -8.17
CA LEU A 48 -5.63 4.27 -9.07
C LEU A 48 -5.38 3.65 -10.45
N LEU A 49 -4.16 3.76 -10.98
CA LEU A 49 -3.77 3.14 -12.25
C LEU A 49 -3.84 1.61 -12.18
N ILE A 50 -3.33 1.01 -11.10
CA ILE A 50 -3.38 -0.45 -10.90
C ILE A 50 -4.84 -0.90 -10.82
N PHE A 51 -5.65 -0.21 -10.03
CA PHE A 51 -7.07 -0.51 -9.87
C PHE A 51 -7.83 -0.44 -11.20
N PHE A 52 -7.59 0.63 -11.96
CA PHE A 52 -8.16 0.83 -13.29
C PHE A 52 -7.73 -0.26 -14.28
N TYR A 53 -6.44 -0.62 -14.28
CA TYR A 53 -5.91 -1.68 -15.13
C TYR A 53 -6.56 -3.04 -14.83
N ILE A 54 -6.65 -3.42 -13.57
CA ILE A 54 -7.29 -4.68 -13.16
C ILE A 54 -8.76 -4.67 -13.57
N THR A 55 -9.48 -3.56 -13.37
CA THR A 55 -10.88 -3.42 -13.75
C THR A 55 -11.10 -3.61 -15.24
N ILE A 56 -10.24 -3.01 -16.09
CA ILE A 56 -10.34 -3.17 -17.55
C ILE A 56 -10.11 -4.62 -17.94
N VAL A 57 -9.02 -5.24 -17.48
CA VAL A 57 -8.66 -6.62 -17.84
C VAL A 57 -9.77 -7.58 -17.44
N THR A 58 -10.28 -7.48 -16.22
CA THR A 58 -11.34 -8.37 -15.72
C THR A 58 -12.68 -8.14 -16.43
N SER A 59 -12.97 -6.89 -16.83
CA SER A 59 -14.16 -6.58 -17.63
C SER A 59 -14.07 -7.16 -19.05
N ILE A 60 -12.90 -7.14 -19.68
CA ILE A 60 -12.69 -7.80 -20.98
C ILE A 60 -12.89 -9.31 -20.87
N MET A 61 -12.36 -9.94 -19.82
CA MET A 61 -12.54 -11.38 -19.57
C MET A 61 -14.01 -11.75 -19.34
N ALA A 62 -14.74 -10.92 -18.59
CA ALA A 62 -16.17 -11.11 -18.37
C ALA A 62 -16.96 -11.00 -19.67
N PHE A 63 -16.65 -9.98 -20.50
CA PHE A 63 -17.29 -9.78 -21.79
C PHE A 63 -17.07 -10.95 -22.75
N GLN A 64 -15.87 -11.53 -22.79
CA GLN A 64 -15.60 -12.73 -23.55
C GLN A 64 -16.42 -13.92 -23.06
N SER A 65 -16.61 -14.06 -21.75
CA SER A 65 -17.43 -15.14 -21.17
C SER A 65 -18.90 -15.06 -21.56
N ILE A 66 -19.45 -13.86 -21.77
CA ILE A 66 -20.81 -13.64 -22.27
C ILE A 66 -20.96 -14.19 -23.69
N LYS A 67 -19.98 -13.89 -24.56
CA LYS A 67 -20.04 -14.27 -25.98
C LYS A 67 -19.90 -15.77 -26.20
N ILE A 68 -19.15 -16.47 -25.34
CA ILE A 68 -18.77 -17.86 -25.56
C ILE A 68 -19.74 -18.87 -24.90
N ASN A 69 -20.29 -18.51 -23.72
CA ASN A 69 -20.94 -19.50 -22.85
C ASN A 69 -22.42 -19.24 -22.53
N GLU A 70 -23.07 -18.25 -23.14
CA GLU A 70 -24.50 -17.90 -22.85
C GLU A 70 -24.83 -17.91 -21.34
N MET A 71 -23.90 -17.40 -20.50
CA MET A 71 -24.01 -17.45 -19.05
C MET A 71 -25.07 -16.48 -18.53
N GLU A 72 -25.75 -16.86 -17.46
CA GLU A 72 -26.65 -15.94 -16.73
C GLU A 72 -25.86 -14.76 -16.12
N THR A 73 -26.49 -13.60 -16.04
CA THR A 73 -25.91 -12.36 -15.53
C THR A 73 -25.27 -12.55 -14.14
N ASN A 74 -25.89 -13.31 -13.25
CA ASN A 74 -25.38 -13.57 -11.91
C ASN A 74 -24.04 -14.32 -11.94
N GLN A 75 -23.90 -15.29 -12.81
CA GLN A 75 -22.66 -16.06 -12.98
C GLN A 75 -21.53 -15.20 -13.54
N ILE A 76 -21.86 -14.28 -14.45
CA ILE A 76 -20.90 -13.35 -15.04
C ILE A 76 -20.36 -12.38 -13.97
N VAL A 77 -21.26 -11.81 -13.15
CA VAL A 77 -20.88 -10.92 -12.06
C VAL A 77 -19.99 -11.62 -11.03
N MET A 78 -20.35 -12.83 -10.63
CA MET A 78 -19.54 -13.63 -9.70
C MET A 78 -18.15 -13.94 -10.27
N LYS A 79 -18.08 -14.31 -11.55
CA LYS A 79 -16.84 -14.60 -12.25
C LYS A 79 -15.96 -13.35 -12.37
N TRP A 80 -16.56 -12.23 -12.74
CA TRP A 80 -15.87 -10.93 -12.78
C TRP A 80 -15.31 -10.54 -11.41
N MET A 81 -16.11 -10.68 -10.36
CA MET A 81 -15.70 -10.40 -8.99
C MET A 81 -14.51 -11.25 -8.55
N ASN A 82 -14.54 -12.57 -8.85
CA ASN A 82 -13.45 -13.47 -8.52
C ASN A 82 -12.15 -13.09 -9.25
N HIS A 83 -12.24 -12.79 -10.55
CA HIS A 83 -11.06 -12.35 -11.32
C HIS A 83 -10.53 -11.01 -10.84
N PHE A 84 -11.43 -10.07 -10.49
CA PHE A 84 -11.06 -8.77 -9.94
C PHE A 84 -10.34 -8.93 -8.60
N MET A 85 -10.91 -9.70 -7.66
CA MET A 85 -10.28 -9.96 -6.36
C MET A 85 -8.95 -10.70 -6.51
N GLY A 86 -8.88 -11.68 -7.41
CA GLY A 86 -7.66 -12.40 -7.74
C GLY A 86 -6.57 -11.46 -8.26
N GLY A 87 -6.89 -10.65 -9.26
CA GLY A 87 -5.97 -9.66 -9.82
C GLY A 87 -5.50 -8.63 -8.80
N PHE A 88 -6.42 -8.16 -7.96
CA PHE A 88 -6.13 -7.23 -6.89
C PHE A 88 -5.11 -7.82 -5.88
N PHE A 89 -5.39 -8.99 -5.34
CA PHE A 89 -4.48 -9.64 -4.39
C PHE A 89 -3.13 -9.96 -5.00
N LEU A 90 -3.07 -10.42 -6.25
CA LEU A 90 -1.81 -10.69 -6.94
C LEU A 90 -0.97 -9.43 -7.15
N ALA A 91 -1.59 -8.34 -7.60
CA ALA A 91 -0.88 -7.08 -7.81
C ALA A 91 -0.32 -6.54 -6.50
N PHE A 92 -1.13 -6.49 -5.42
CA PHE A 92 -0.68 -5.96 -4.14
C PHE A 92 0.32 -6.86 -3.41
N SER A 93 0.19 -8.18 -3.52
CA SER A 93 1.22 -9.09 -3.01
C SER A 93 2.54 -8.92 -3.75
N PHE A 94 2.51 -8.76 -5.08
CA PHE A 94 3.70 -8.52 -5.88
C PHE A 94 4.48 -7.28 -5.42
N PHE A 95 3.81 -6.15 -5.22
CA PHE A 95 4.48 -4.93 -4.73
C PHE A 95 5.10 -5.13 -3.35
N LYS A 96 4.46 -5.89 -2.47
CA LYS A 96 5.01 -6.22 -1.14
C LYS A 96 6.25 -7.12 -1.23
N PHE A 97 6.33 -7.98 -2.24
CA PHE A 97 7.51 -8.80 -2.49
C PHE A 97 8.70 -8.01 -3.01
N LEU A 98 8.50 -6.89 -3.71
CA LEU A 98 9.60 -6.04 -4.18
C LEU A 98 10.42 -5.46 -3.02
N ASP A 99 9.75 -5.13 -1.90
CA ASP A 99 10.42 -4.70 -0.66
C ASP A 99 9.72 -5.33 0.56
N LEU A 100 9.94 -6.61 0.72
CA LEU A 100 9.32 -7.39 1.81
C LEU A 100 9.73 -6.90 3.20
N LYS A 101 10.97 -6.41 3.35
CA LYS A 101 11.48 -5.91 4.61
C LYS A 101 10.86 -4.57 4.96
N GLY A 102 10.87 -3.61 4.04
CA GLY A 102 10.25 -2.29 4.23
C GLY A 102 8.74 -2.41 4.45
N PHE A 103 8.06 -3.31 3.71
CA PHE A 103 6.66 -3.64 3.97
C PHE A 103 6.45 -4.16 5.40
N ALA A 104 7.23 -5.18 5.83
CA ALA A 104 7.05 -5.78 7.14
C ALA A 104 7.30 -4.78 8.29
N GLU A 105 8.30 -3.90 8.15
CA GLU A 105 8.58 -2.85 9.13
C GLU A 105 7.43 -1.85 9.23
N SER A 106 6.89 -1.37 8.11
CA SER A 106 5.74 -0.47 8.07
C SER A 106 4.46 -1.13 8.59
N TYR A 107 4.20 -2.38 8.19
CA TYR A 107 3.01 -3.13 8.56
C TYR A 107 2.92 -3.39 10.08
N LYS A 108 4.05 -3.68 10.73
CA LYS A 108 4.13 -3.84 12.21
C LYS A 108 3.73 -2.57 12.97
N MET A 109 3.80 -1.40 12.36
CA MET A 109 3.45 -0.15 13.04
C MET A 109 1.95 0.01 13.26
N TYR A 110 1.10 -0.59 12.44
CA TYR A 110 -0.34 -0.40 12.52
C TYR A 110 -1.17 -1.67 12.62
N ASP A 111 -0.72 -2.81 12.08
CA ASP A 111 -1.48 -4.05 12.16
C ASP A 111 -1.47 -4.66 13.56
N ILE A 112 -2.64 -5.13 14.01
CA ILE A 112 -2.83 -5.64 15.38
C ILE A 112 -2.09 -6.94 15.62
N VAL A 113 -2.09 -7.84 14.62
CA VAL A 113 -1.45 -9.15 14.71
C VAL A 113 0.06 -8.99 14.54
N ALA A 114 0.50 -8.22 13.56
CA ALA A 114 1.92 -8.01 13.27
C ALA A 114 2.68 -7.33 14.42
N LYS A 115 2.00 -6.48 15.21
CA LYS A 115 2.56 -5.90 16.45
C LYS A 115 2.91 -6.95 17.50
N ARG A 116 2.10 -8.00 17.59
CA ARG A 116 2.29 -9.08 18.60
C ARG A 116 3.17 -10.21 18.07
N ILE A 117 3.03 -10.51 16.78
CA ILE A 117 3.72 -11.61 16.10
C ILE A 117 4.43 -11.01 14.88
N PRO A 118 5.69 -10.54 15.01
CA PRO A 118 6.43 -9.90 13.92
C PRO A 118 6.58 -10.78 12.67
N PHE A 119 6.59 -12.10 12.83
CA PHE A 119 6.64 -13.07 11.74
C PHE A 119 5.41 -12.97 10.82
N TRP A 120 4.24 -12.61 11.36
CA TRP A 120 3.01 -12.41 10.58
C TRP A 120 3.17 -11.36 9.47
N ALA A 121 3.93 -10.28 9.73
CA ALA A 121 4.18 -9.25 8.74
C ALA A 121 4.91 -9.78 7.49
N TYR A 122 5.79 -10.74 7.65
CA TYR A 122 6.48 -11.40 6.53
C TYR A 122 5.61 -12.45 5.85
N LEU A 123 4.73 -13.11 6.58
CA LEU A 123 3.83 -14.14 6.06
C LEU A 123 2.66 -13.53 5.26
N TYR A 124 2.23 -12.33 5.62
CA TYR A 124 1.05 -11.67 5.07
C TYR A 124 1.03 -11.57 3.52
N PRO A 125 2.12 -11.16 2.84
CA PRO A 125 2.15 -11.14 1.36
C PRO A 125 1.99 -12.52 0.72
N PHE A 126 2.45 -13.58 1.38
CA PHE A 126 2.25 -14.96 0.90
C PHE A 126 0.79 -15.41 1.06
N VAL A 127 0.13 -14.99 2.15
CA VAL A 127 -1.31 -15.22 2.33
C VAL A 127 -2.10 -14.52 1.23
N GLU A 128 -1.78 -13.25 0.93
CA GLU A 128 -2.41 -12.52 -0.18
C GLU A 128 -2.17 -13.19 -1.54
N LEU A 129 -0.95 -13.64 -1.81
CA LEU A 129 -0.63 -14.39 -3.02
C LEU A 129 -1.50 -15.65 -3.13
N GLY A 130 -1.59 -16.43 -2.05
CA GLY A 130 -2.41 -17.64 -1.99
C GLY A 130 -3.90 -17.36 -2.22
N LEU A 131 -4.42 -16.30 -1.61
CA LEU A 131 -5.81 -15.87 -1.84
C LEU A 131 -6.04 -15.43 -3.28
N GLY A 132 -5.11 -14.65 -3.87
CA GLY A 132 -5.18 -14.23 -5.27
C GLY A 132 -5.26 -15.42 -6.23
N LEU A 133 -4.39 -16.41 -6.05
CA LEU A 133 -4.40 -17.64 -6.85
C LEU A 133 -5.68 -18.45 -6.63
N SER A 134 -6.19 -18.54 -5.39
CA SER A 134 -7.43 -19.24 -5.07
C SER A 134 -8.65 -18.59 -5.72
N PHE A 135 -8.72 -17.27 -5.77
CA PHE A 135 -9.79 -16.55 -6.48
C PHE A 135 -9.76 -16.79 -7.98
N LEU A 136 -8.57 -16.76 -8.62
CA LEU A 136 -8.44 -17.00 -10.05
C LEU A 136 -8.78 -18.45 -10.44
N SER A 137 -8.35 -19.41 -9.63
CA SER A 137 -8.61 -20.83 -9.87
C SER A 137 -10.00 -21.28 -9.43
N ASN A 138 -10.73 -20.43 -8.69
CA ASN A 138 -12.04 -20.72 -8.10
C ASN A 138 -12.05 -22.02 -7.26
N ILE A 139 -10.90 -22.33 -6.62
CA ILE A 139 -10.74 -23.50 -5.74
C ILE A 139 -11.29 -23.14 -4.36
N PHE A 140 -12.19 -23.96 -3.83
CA PHE A 140 -12.80 -23.79 -2.51
C PHE A 140 -13.34 -22.37 -2.24
N PRO A 141 -14.30 -21.86 -3.04
CA PRO A 141 -14.75 -20.46 -2.98
C PRO A 141 -15.24 -20.04 -1.60
N LEU A 142 -15.93 -20.91 -0.87
CA LEU A 142 -16.40 -20.61 0.48
C LEU A 142 -15.22 -20.39 1.45
N LEU A 143 -14.21 -21.24 1.40
CA LEU A 143 -13.02 -21.14 2.25
C LEU A 143 -12.21 -19.89 1.90
N THR A 144 -11.99 -19.63 0.62
CA THR A 144 -11.28 -18.44 0.11
C THR A 144 -11.97 -17.15 0.58
N ASN A 145 -13.29 -17.05 0.41
CA ASN A 145 -14.05 -15.89 0.83
C ASN A 145 -14.02 -15.71 2.37
N SER A 146 -14.13 -16.80 3.14
CA SER A 146 -14.09 -16.74 4.61
C SER A 146 -12.73 -16.27 5.12
N ILE A 147 -11.63 -16.82 4.60
CA ILE A 147 -10.27 -16.41 4.97
C ILE A 147 -10.04 -14.95 4.57
N THR A 148 -10.44 -14.56 3.35
CA THR A 148 -10.34 -13.17 2.90
C THR A 148 -11.06 -12.22 3.82
N PHE A 149 -12.31 -12.56 4.19
CA PHE A 149 -13.10 -11.73 5.10
C PHE A 149 -12.40 -11.54 6.44
N ILE A 150 -11.88 -12.59 7.05
CA ILE A 150 -11.17 -12.53 8.34
C ILE A 150 -9.90 -11.69 8.22
N VAL A 151 -9.04 -11.98 7.23
CA VAL A 151 -7.77 -11.29 7.04
C VAL A 151 -7.98 -9.80 6.78
N MET A 152 -8.92 -9.46 5.89
CA MET A 152 -9.24 -8.06 5.55
C MET A 152 -9.86 -7.32 6.72
N THR A 153 -10.75 -7.96 7.50
CA THR A 153 -11.34 -7.33 8.68
C THR A 153 -10.27 -6.98 9.71
N ILE A 154 -9.34 -7.87 9.99
CA ILE A 154 -8.23 -7.62 10.93
C ILE A 154 -7.38 -6.45 10.42
N SER A 155 -7.02 -6.44 9.14
CA SER A 155 -6.21 -5.36 8.54
C SER A 155 -6.93 -4.01 8.58
N ILE A 156 -8.22 -3.96 8.27
CA ILE A 156 -9.04 -2.73 8.31
C ILE A 156 -9.10 -2.17 9.74
N ILE A 157 -9.31 -3.02 10.75
CA ILE A 157 -9.34 -2.59 12.15
C ILE A 157 -7.97 -2.02 12.55
N GLY A 158 -6.87 -2.64 12.13
CA GLY A 158 -5.52 -2.14 12.40
C GLY A 158 -5.27 -0.75 11.80
N VAL A 159 -5.62 -0.57 10.53
CA VAL A 159 -5.50 0.72 9.82
C VAL A 159 -6.40 1.78 10.49
N LEU A 160 -7.65 1.44 10.78
CA LEU A 160 -8.61 2.36 11.40
C LEU A 160 -8.11 2.85 12.77
N GLN A 161 -7.62 1.96 13.62
CA GLN A 161 -7.04 2.32 14.91
C GLN A 161 -5.82 3.27 14.75
N ALA A 162 -4.98 3.01 13.76
CA ALA A 162 -3.81 3.84 13.53
C ALA A 162 -4.18 5.24 13.02
N VAL A 163 -5.19 5.35 12.14
CA VAL A 163 -5.73 6.63 11.64
C VAL A 163 -6.38 7.42 12.77
N LEU A 164 -7.23 6.79 13.59
CA LEU A 164 -7.89 7.44 14.73
C LEU A 164 -6.89 7.94 15.76
N ASN A 165 -5.78 7.23 15.96
CA ASN A 165 -4.70 7.64 16.84
C ASN A 165 -3.74 8.67 16.22
N LYS A 166 -4.07 9.26 15.08
CA LYS A 166 -3.28 10.28 14.35
C LYS A 166 -1.81 9.87 14.14
N LYS A 167 -1.53 8.58 14.02
CA LYS A 167 -0.19 8.10 13.69
C LYS A 167 0.08 8.42 12.22
N LYS A 168 1.21 9.04 11.93
CA LYS A 168 1.70 9.17 10.55
C LYS A 168 2.01 7.75 10.04
N ILE A 169 1.12 7.21 9.20
CA ILE A 169 1.30 5.90 8.59
C ILE A 169 1.87 6.14 7.20
N GLN A 170 3.06 5.62 6.96
CA GLN A 170 3.54 5.47 5.60
C GLN A 170 2.77 4.31 4.95
N CYS A 171 2.19 4.54 3.77
CA CYS A 171 1.42 3.49 3.10
C CYS A 171 2.35 2.32 2.74
N ALA A 172 2.11 1.17 3.38
CA ALA A 172 2.87 -0.05 3.11
C ALA A 172 2.40 -0.77 1.82
N CYS A 173 1.35 -0.24 1.15
CA CYS A 173 0.71 -0.94 0.04
C CYS A 173 1.60 -1.09 -1.20
N LEU A 174 2.49 -0.12 -1.43
CA LEU A 174 3.38 -0.07 -2.60
C LEU A 174 4.86 -0.27 -2.23
N GLY A 175 5.16 -0.58 -0.96
CA GLY A 175 6.54 -0.67 -0.48
C GLY A 175 7.25 0.70 -0.52
N ALA A 176 8.57 0.70 -0.43
CA ALA A 176 9.42 1.90 -0.55
C ALA A 176 9.75 2.26 -2.01
N VAL A 177 8.99 1.75 -2.98
CA VAL A 177 9.30 1.89 -4.42
C VAL A 177 8.87 3.26 -4.97
N PHE A 178 8.05 4.03 -4.20
CA PHE A 178 7.58 5.37 -4.60
C PHE A 178 7.67 6.38 -3.46
#